data_b7757b584130856f18251c7687ae8a08
#
_entry.id   b7757b584130856f18251c7687ae8a08
#
_cell.length_a   1.000
_cell.length_b   1.000
_cell.length_c   1.000
_cell.angle_alpha   90.00
_cell.angle_beta   90.00
_cell.angle_gamma   90.00
#
_symmetry.space_group_name_H-M   'P 1'
#
loop_
_entity.id
_entity.type
_entity.pdbx_description
1 polymer ?
#
loop_
_entity_poly.entity_id
_entity_poly.type
_entity_poly.pdbx_seq_one_letter_code
_entity_poly.pdbx_strand_id
1 'polypeptide(L)'
;NTVIAGIERSPLEEDVRAPLLAEGKVLRAFYYWLLTSFFGDVPFYTVDVSDVEVLTEVGRLPRMSAADTRNALIEELQACVPCMEQIRTSEIADNRCGAAMGWMLIAKMSMWNKRWDTAIGALNELEAIYGDLEQYPLSDIPFSRKNTPESIFEIQHTYTAGGLIYTSN
;
A
#
# COMPACT_ATOMS: atom_id res chain seq x y z
N ASN A 1 -2.13 0.68 -12.09
CA ASN A 1 -2.49 1.97 -12.72
C ASN A 1 -3.84 1.89 -13.44
N THR A 2 -4.12 0.83 -14.22
CA THR A 2 -5.38 0.66 -14.94
C THR A 2 -6.61 0.70 -14.04
N VAL A 3 -6.55 0.06 -12.86
CA VAL A 3 -7.65 0.11 -11.87
C VAL A 3 -7.86 1.53 -11.34
N ILE A 4 -6.78 2.24 -11.00
CA ILE A 4 -6.84 3.64 -10.55
C ILE A 4 -7.52 4.51 -11.60
N ALA A 5 -7.05 4.44 -12.85
CA ALA A 5 -7.65 5.17 -13.95
C ALA A 5 -9.12 4.78 -14.21
N GLY A 6 -9.50 3.52 -13.98
CA GLY A 6 -10.89 3.06 -14.04
C GLY A 6 -11.76 3.70 -12.97
N ILE A 7 -11.25 3.79 -11.74
CA ILE A 7 -11.96 4.43 -10.62
C ILE A 7 -12.11 5.94 -10.87
N GLU A 8 -11.06 6.62 -11.37
CA GLU A 8 -11.10 8.05 -11.71
C GLU A 8 -12.18 8.38 -12.73
N ARG A 9 -12.40 7.50 -13.71
CA ARG A 9 -13.43 7.65 -14.76
C ARG A 9 -14.83 7.16 -14.32
N SER A 10 -14.93 6.56 -13.13
CA SER A 10 -16.21 6.02 -12.66
C SER A 10 -17.20 7.12 -12.26
N PRO A 11 -18.51 6.87 -12.36
CA PRO A 11 -19.54 7.82 -11.94
C PRO A 11 -19.80 7.79 -10.41
N LEU A 12 -18.85 7.29 -9.63
CA LEU A 12 -18.98 7.23 -8.16
C LEU A 12 -18.92 8.62 -7.55
N GLU A 13 -19.71 8.82 -6.49
CA GLU A 13 -19.64 10.03 -5.67
C GLU A 13 -18.25 10.13 -5.01
N GLU A 14 -17.82 11.37 -4.70
CA GLU A 14 -16.46 11.62 -4.24
C GLU A 14 -16.11 10.92 -2.92
N ASP A 15 -17.07 10.84 -2.00
CA ASP A 15 -16.92 10.19 -0.69
C ASP A 15 -16.66 8.67 -0.79
N VAL A 16 -17.15 8.05 -1.88
CA VAL A 16 -16.88 6.63 -2.20
C VAL A 16 -15.62 6.49 -3.07
N ARG A 17 -15.45 7.40 -4.03
CA ARG A 17 -14.36 7.34 -5.01
C ARG A 17 -13.00 7.60 -4.39
N ALA A 18 -12.89 8.62 -3.52
CA ALA A 18 -11.62 9.02 -2.95
C ALA A 18 -10.94 7.93 -2.09
N PRO A 19 -11.64 7.22 -1.18
CA PRO A 19 -11.05 6.09 -0.47
C PRO A 19 -10.63 4.92 -1.38
N LEU A 20 -11.41 4.62 -2.43
CA LEU A 20 -11.05 3.58 -3.39
C LEU A 20 -9.80 3.94 -4.22
N LEU A 21 -9.66 5.21 -4.60
CA LEU A 21 -8.45 5.71 -5.26
C LEU A 21 -7.24 5.59 -4.33
N ALA A 22 -7.42 5.96 -3.06
CA ALA A 22 -6.35 5.86 -2.06
C ALA A 22 -5.91 4.41 -1.87
N GLU A 23 -6.84 3.45 -1.78
CA GLU A 23 -6.51 2.02 -1.71
C GLU A 23 -5.70 1.56 -2.93
N GLY A 24 -6.10 1.93 -4.14
CA GLY A 24 -5.36 1.63 -5.36
C GLY A 24 -3.93 2.20 -5.35
N LYS A 25 -3.77 3.43 -4.83
CA LYS A 25 -2.47 4.09 -4.69
C LYS A 25 -1.60 3.44 -3.63
N VAL A 26 -2.17 3.03 -2.50
CA VAL A 26 -1.47 2.27 -1.44
C VAL A 26 -0.94 0.95 -2.00
N LEU A 27 -1.74 0.19 -2.76
CA LEU A 27 -1.29 -1.04 -3.41
C LEU A 27 -0.18 -0.78 -4.43
N ARG A 28 -0.30 0.27 -5.25
CA ARG A 28 0.77 0.67 -6.18
C ARG A 28 2.07 0.99 -5.43
N ALA A 29 1.98 1.76 -4.36
CA ALA A 29 3.13 2.11 -3.54
C ALA A 29 3.78 0.88 -2.90
N PHE A 30 2.99 -0.09 -2.46
CA PHE A 30 3.49 -1.37 -1.94
C PHE A 30 4.35 -2.11 -2.97
N TYR A 31 3.86 -2.25 -4.20
CA TYR A 31 4.63 -2.93 -5.24
C TYR A 31 5.88 -2.16 -5.65
N TYR A 32 5.83 -0.84 -5.74
CA TYR A 32 7.02 -0.03 -6.00
C TYR A 32 8.02 -0.05 -4.82
N TRP A 33 7.52 -0.11 -3.58
CA TRP A 33 8.39 -0.30 -2.42
C TRP A 33 9.15 -1.63 -2.51
N LEU A 34 8.48 -2.72 -2.88
CA LEU A 34 9.13 -4.02 -3.14
C LEU A 34 10.14 -3.92 -4.29
N LEU A 35 9.74 -3.35 -5.43
CA LEU A 35 10.62 -3.19 -6.59
C LEU A 35 11.88 -2.40 -6.25
N THR A 36 11.73 -1.27 -5.57
CA THR A 36 12.89 -0.43 -5.19
C THR A 36 13.74 -1.08 -4.09
N SER A 37 13.17 -1.96 -3.27
CA SER A 37 13.90 -2.69 -2.23
C SER A 37 14.74 -3.83 -2.81
N PHE A 38 14.26 -4.52 -3.85
CA PHE A 38 14.96 -5.66 -4.46
C PHE A 38 15.86 -5.26 -5.63
N PHE A 39 15.47 -4.25 -6.42
CA PHE A 39 16.11 -3.92 -7.70
C PHE A 39 16.77 -2.53 -7.72
N GLY A 40 16.59 -1.72 -6.66
CA GLY A 40 17.09 -0.35 -6.64
C GLY A 40 16.31 0.55 -7.59
N ASP A 41 17.01 1.21 -8.52
CA ASP A 41 16.42 2.11 -9.50
C ASP A 41 15.52 1.35 -10.50
N VAL A 42 14.32 1.84 -10.72
CA VAL A 42 13.30 1.20 -11.56
C VAL A 42 12.59 2.22 -12.47
N PRO A 43 12.06 1.82 -13.62
CA PRO A 43 11.15 2.67 -14.36
C PRO A 43 9.91 3.00 -13.51
N PHE A 44 9.60 4.28 -13.34
CA PHE A 44 8.47 4.75 -12.55
C PHE A 44 7.43 5.41 -13.44
N TYR A 45 6.18 4.95 -13.36
CA TYR A 45 5.04 5.51 -14.10
C TYR A 45 3.73 5.30 -13.35
N THR A 46 2.81 6.24 -13.55
CA THR A 46 1.48 6.24 -12.94
C THR A 46 0.33 6.22 -13.96
N VAL A 47 0.66 6.27 -15.25
CA VAL A 47 -0.30 6.27 -16.34
C VAL A 47 -0.98 4.90 -16.53
N ASP A 48 -2.20 4.93 -17.08
CA ASP A 48 -2.91 3.74 -17.52
C ASP A 48 -2.18 3.12 -18.73
N VAL A 49 -1.85 1.84 -18.64
CA VAL A 49 -1.11 1.09 -19.69
C VAL A 49 -2.01 0.08 -20.43
N SER A 50 -3.31 0.31 -20.44
CA SER A 50 -4.26 -0.53 -21.18
C SER A 50 -4.07 -0.41 -22.70
N ASP A 51 -3.53 0.71 -23.17
CA ASP A 51 -3.21 0.95 -24.55
C ASP A 51 -1.80 0.45 -24.89
N VAL A 52 -1.65 -0.24 -26.04
CA VAL A 52 -0.39 -0.81 -26.52
C VAL A 52 0.65 0.27 -26.83
N GLU A 53 0.22 1.44 -27.32
CA GLU A 53 1.12 2.56 -27.60
C GLU A 53 1.70 3.10 -26.30
N VAL A 54 0.86 3.35 -25.29
CA VAL A 54 1.28 3.80 -23.97
C VAL A 54 2.19 2.75 -23.30
N LEU A 55 1.85 1.47 -23.39
CA LEU A 55 2.69 0.40 -22.88
C LEU A 55 4.08 0.39 -23.53
N THR A 56 4.14 0.64 -24.84
CA THR A 56 5.41 0.70 -25.59
C THR A 56 6.25 1.90 -25.15
N GLU A 57 5.63 3.06 -24.92
CA GLU A 57 6.32 4.26 -24.42
C GLU A 57 6.87 4.05 -23.00
N VAL A 58 6.03 3.51 -22.11
CA VAL A 58 6.43 3.18 -20.73
C VAL A 58 7.59 2.18 -20.71
N GLY A 59 7.58 1.18 -21.61
CA GLY A 59 8.66 0.19 -21.74
C GLY A 59 10.02 0.78 -22.13
N ARG A 60 10.06 2.03 -22.59
CA ARG A 60 11.30 2.78 -22.95
C ARG A 60 11.73 3.77 -21.89
N LEU A 61 10.98 3.92 -20.79
CA LEU A 61 11.34 4.86 -19.72
C LEU A 61 12.68 4.51 -19.10
N PRO A 62 13.54 5.50 -18.85
CA PRO A 62 14.74 5.29 -18.06
C PRO A 62 14.38 4.92 -16.62
N ARG A 63 15.32 4.33 -15.90
CA ARG A 63 15.18 4.08 -14.48
C ARG A 63 15.19 5.41 -13.72
N MET A 64 14.20 5.58 -12.84
CA MET A 64 14.21 6.62 -11.81
C MET A 64 14.97 6.10 -10.59
N SER A 65 15.68 6.96 -9.87
CA SER A 65 16.36 6.55 -8.65
C SER A 65 15.37 5.98 -7.63
N ALA A 66 15.80 4.98 -6.87
CA ALA A 66 14.97 4.40 -5.82
C ALA A 66 14.55 5.45 -4.79
N ALA A 67 15.41 6.44 -4.51
CA ALA A 67 15.11 7.53 -3.59
C ALA A 67 14.03 8.46 -4.14
N ASP A 68 14.12 8.87 -5.41
CA ASP A 68 13.12 9.73 -6.04
C ASP A 68 11.78 9.01 -6.22
N THR A 69 11.80 7.73 -6.60
CA THR A 69 10.60 6.89 -6.67
C THR A 69 9.88 6.84 -5.32
N ARG A 70 10.62 6.60 -4.22
CA ARG A 70 10.03 6.59 -2.88
C ARG A 70 9.51 7.96 -2.47
N ASN A 71 10.21 9.05 -2.80
CA ASN A 71 9.73 10.40 -2.49
C ASN A 71 8.42 10.70 -3.20
N ALA A 72 8.29 10.40 -4.48
CA ALA A 72 7.05 10.58 -5.22
C ALA A 72 5.88 9.78 -4.61
N LEU A 73 6.14 8.54 -4.19
CA LEU A 73 5.13 7.70 -3.53
C LEU A 73 4.77 8.22 -2.14
N ILE A 74 5.71 8.70 -1.35
CA ILE A 74 5.46 9.30 -0.03
C ILE A 74 4.52 10.50 -0.18
N GLU A 75 4.81 11.41 -1.11
CA GLU A 75 4.00 12.61 -1.35
C GLU A 75 2.58 12.23 -1.80
N GLU A 76 2.46 11.25 -2.70
CA GLU A 76 1.16 10.76 -3.14
C GLU A 76 0.35 10.14 -1.99
N LEU A 77 0.99 9.30 -1.17
CA LEU A 77 0.31 8.66 -0.03
C LEU A 77 -0.08 9.67 1.05
N GLN A 78 0.77 10.64 1.37
CA GLN A 78 0.44 11.70 2.31
C GLN A 78 -0.80 12.50 1.88
N ALA A 79 -1.03 12.65 0.57
CA ALA A 79 -2.19 13.35 0.04
C ALA A 79 -3.48 12.50 0.07
N CYS A 80 -3.40 11.17 0.00
CA CYS A 80 -4.60 10.34 -0.15
C CYS A 80 -4.93 9.45 1.06
N VAL A 81 -3.96 9.01 1.86
CA VAL A 81 -4.22 8.13 3.02
C VAL A 81 -5.15 8.78 4.07
N PRO A 82 -5.10 10.10 4.32
CA PRO A 82 -6.02 10.73 5.27
C PRO A 82 -7.51 10.63 4.90
N CYS A 83 -7.88 10.38 3.63
CA CYS A 83 -9.28 10.20 3.24
C CYS A 83 -9.81 8.77 3.47
N MET A 84 -8.95 7.82 3.84
CA MET A 84 -9.34 6.46 4.19
C MET A 84 -9.83 6.38 5.64
N GLU A 85 -10.62 5.36 5.96
CA GLU A 85 -11.00 5.11 7.36
C GLU A 85 -9.75 4.80 8.21
N GLN A 86 -9.57 5.54 9.31
CA GLN A 86 -8.43 5.43 10.22
C GLN A 86 -8.71 4.36 11.29
N ILE A 87 -8.88 3.11 10.85
CA ILE A 87 -9.19 1.95 11.68
C ILE A 87 -8.19 0.82 11.42
N ARG A 88 -8.18 -0.18 12.30
CA ARG A 88 -7.31 -1.36 12.15
C ARG A 88 -7.74 -2.18 10.94
N THR A 89 -6.78 -2.79 10.26
CA THR A 89 -7.06 -3.65 9.10
C THR A 89 -8.02 -4.80 9.44
N SER A 90 -7.94 -5.36 10.65
CA SER A 90 -8.86 -6.40 11.13
C SER A 90 -10.33 -5.96 11.27
N GLU A 91 -10.58 -4.65 11.27
CA GLU A 91 -11.92 -4.05 11.36
C GLU A 91 -12.49 -3.69 9.98
N ILE A 92 -11.66 -3.75 8.92
CA ILE A 92 -12.06 -3.50 7.55
C ILE A 92 -12.70 -4.77 6.95
N ALA A 93 -13.84 -4.62 6.29
CA ALA A 93 -14.49 -5.73 5.60
C ALA A 93 -13.53 -6.42 4.61
N ASP A 94 -13.55 -7.74 4.60
CA ASP A 94 -12.70 -8.59 3.74
C ASP A 94 -11.18 -8.39 3.93
N ASN A 95 -10.75 -7.78 5.02
CA ASN A 95 -9.34 -7.47 5.33
C ASN A 95 -8.63 -6.77 4.17
N ARG A 96 -9.33 -5.85 3.50
CA ARG A 96 -8.75 -5.01 2.44
C ARG A 96 -7.66 -4.11 3.00
N CYS A 97 -6.80 -3.57 2.13
CA CYS A 97 -5.78 -2.64 2.60
C CYS A 97 -6.42 -1.33 3.07
N GLY A 98 -6.04 -0.89 4.27
CA GLY A 98 -6.55 0.32 4.90
C GLY A 98 -5.49 1.41 5.05
N ALA A 99 -5.89 2.50 5.74
CA ALA A 99 -5.00 3.62 6.05
C ALA A 99 -3.71 3.19 6.75
N ALA A 100 -3.79 2.21 7.65
CA ALA A 100 -2.64 1.68 8.38
C ALA A 100 -1.54 1.17 7.47
N MET A 101 -1.87 0.47 6.38
CA MET A 101 -0.89 0.04 5.38
C MET A 101 -0.24 1.25 4.69
N GLY A 102 -1.02 2.28 4.36
CA GLY A 102 -0.51 3.52 3.79
C GLY A 102 0.47 4.24 4.70
N TRP A 103 0.12 4.41 5.97
CA TRP A 103 1.00 5.03 6.98
C TRP A 103 2.29 4.23 7.20
N MET A 104 2.20 2.89 7.26
CA MET A 104 3.36 2.03 7.38
C MET A 104 4.30 2.15 6.17
N LEU A 105 3.76 2.25 4.95
CA LEU A 105 4.57 2.45 3.74
C LEU A 105 5.24 3.82 3.73
N ILE A 106 4.53 4.88 4.13
CA ILE A 106 5.13 6.23 4.29
C ILE A 106 6.29 6.15 5.28
N ALA A 107 6.10 5.56 6.45
CA ALA A 107 7.14 5.42 7.46
C ALA A 107 8.36 4.66 6.92
N LYS A 108 8.16 3.47 6.34
CA LYS A 108 9.24 2.63 5.79
C LYS A 108 10.04 3.34 4.70
N MET A 109 9.37 3.91 3.70
CA MET A 109 10.04 4.62 2.60
C MET A 109 10.75 5.88 3.10
N SER A 110 10.16 6.60 4.06
CA SER A 110 10.76 7.79 4.67
C SER A 110 12.04 7.45 5.45
N MET A 111 12.06 6.36 6.22
CA MET A 111 13.26 5.87 6.90
C MET A 111 14.38 5.54 5.92
N TRP A 112 14.08 4.86 4.82
CA TRP A 112 15.05 4.56 3.77
C TRP A 112 15.65 5.82 3.12
N ASN A 113 14.82 6.87 2.96
CA ASN A 113 15.22 8.15 2.39
C ASN A 113 15.74 9.14 3.46
N LYS A 114 15.91 8.70 4.72
CA LYS A 114 16.37 9.53 5.86
C LYS A 114 15.47 10.75 6.15
N ARG A 115 14.19 10.67 5.81
CA ARG A 115 13.18 11.69 6.10
C ARG A 115 12.55 11.38 7.46
N TRP A 116 13.32 11.60 8.53
CA TRP A 116 12.97 11.14 9.87
C TRP A 116 11.68 11.77 10.42
N ASP A 117 11.48 13.08 10.22
CA ASP A 117 10.27 13.76 10.68
C ASP A 117 9.01 13.22 10.00
N THR A 118 9.09 12.92 8.70
CA THR A 118 7.98 12.30 7.96
C THR A 118 7.71 10.87 8.47
N ALA A 119 8.77 10.12 8.78
CA ALA A 119 8.62 8.78 9.32
C ALA A 119 7.96 8.79 10.71
N ILE A 120 8.39 9.69 11.59
CA ILE A 120 7.81 9.86 12.94
C ILE A 120 6.32 10.26 12.82
N GLY A 121 6.00 11.23 11.95
CA GLY A 121 4.61 11.63 11.73
C GLY A 121 3.72 10.45 11.32
N ALA A 122 4.17 9.62 10.36
CA ALA A 122 3.42 8.46 9.91
C ALA A 122 3.30 7.36 10.99
N LEU A 123 4.32 7.18 11.83
CA LEU A 123 4.27 6.24 12.96
C LEU A 123 3.31 6.71 14.05
N ASN A 124 3.20 8.03 14.31
CA ASN A 124 2.22 8.58 15.24
C ASN A 124 0.78 8.33 14.77
N GLU A 125 0.52 8.41 13.46
CA GLU A 125 -0.80 8.04 12.90
C GLU A 125 -1.10 6.54 13.10
N LEU A 126 -0.09 5.67 12.95
CA LEU A 126 -0.24 4.25 13.25
C LEU A 126 -0.50 4.00 14.74
N GLU A 127 0.22 4.69 15.62
CA GLU A 127 0.00 4.59 17.06
C GLU A 127 -1.42 5.04 17.45
N ALA A 128 -1.94 6.09 16.80
CA ALA A 128 -3.31 6.53 17.00
C ALA A 128 -4.35 5.47 16.62
N ILE A 129 -4.07 4.64 15.60
CA ILE A 129 -4.95 3.56 15.14
C ILE A 129 -4.81 2.30 16.02
N TYR A 130 -3.58 1.90 16.31
CA TYR A 130 -3.29 0.62 16.98
C TYR A 130 -3.11 0.74 18.48
N GLY A 131 -2.78 1.92 19.00
CA GLY A 131 -2.45 2.14 20.39
C GLY A 131 -1.09 1.55 20.78
N ASP A 132 -0.90 1.33 22.07
CA ASP A 132 0.34 0.83 22.62
C ASP A 132 0.59 -0.64 22.23
N LEU A 133 1.84 -0.98 21.89
CA LEU A 133 2.26 -2.34 21.54
C LEU A 133 2.12 -3.33 22.70
N GLU A 134 2.15 -2.88 23.96
CA GLU A 134 2.00 -3.74 25.15
C GLU A 134 0.65 -4.47 25.20
N GLN A 135 -0.37 -3.99 24.52
CA GLN A 135 -1.69 -4.65 24.44
C GLN A 135 -1.72 -5.89 23.54
N TYR A 136 -0.68 -6.11 22.72
CA TYR A 136 -0.62 -7.23 21.78
C TYR A 136 0.27 -8.34 22.34
N PRO A 137 -0.29 -9.52 22.68
CA PRO A 137 0.51 -10.61 23.24
C PRO A 137 1.39 -11.26 22.19
N LEU A 138 2.65 -11.52 22.52
CA LEU A 138 3.61 -12.21 21.65
C LEU A 138 3.13 -13.59 21.18
N SER A 139 2.19 -14.22 21.92
CA SER A 139 1.57 -15.50 21.52
C SER A 139 0.74 -15.42 20.25
N ASP A 140 0.29 -14.22 19.86
CA ASP A 140 -0.55 -13.97 18.69
C ASP A 140 0.27 -13.59 17.43
N ILE A 141 1.58 -13.88 17.46
CA ILE A 141 2.46 -13.64 16.29
C ILE A 141 1.88 -14.33 15.04
N PRO A 142 1.95 -13.66 13.87
CA PRO A 142 1.22 -14.00 12.63
C PRO A 142 1.34 -15.43 12.11
N PHE A 143 2.32 -16.21 12.55
CA PHE A 143 2.50 -17.60 12.08
C PHE A 143 1.47 -18.60 12.64
N SER A 144 0.85 -18.29 13.78
CA SER A 144 -0.15 -19.17 14.42
C SER A 144 -1.60 -18.70 14.21
N ARG A 145 -1.81 -17.42 13.97
CA ARG A 145 -3.12 -16.81 13.72
C ARG A 145 -3.04 -15.82 12.56
N LYS A 146 -4.09 -15.78 11.73
CA LYS A 146 -4.25 -14.83 10.63
C LYS A 146 -5.12 -13.67 11.08
N ASN A 147 -4.89 -12.50 10.48
CA ASN A 147 -5.68 -11.29 10.67
C ASN A 147 -5.85 -10.94 12.16
N THR A 148 -4.75 -10.96 12.90
CA THR A 148 -4.77 -10.57 14.32
C THR A 148 -5.04 -9.06 14.44
N PRO A 149 -5.52 -8.58 15.62
CA PRO A 149 -5.70 -7.14 15.84
C PRO A 149 -4.43 -6.29 15.64
N GLU A 150 -3.24 -6.88 15.72
CA GLU A 150 -1.95 -6.24 15.46
C GLU A 150 -1.61 -6.17 13.96
N SER A 151 -2.24 -7.01 13.13
CA SER A 151 -1.90 -7.13 11.72
C SER A 151 -2.22 -5.85 10.95
N ILE A 152 -1.22 -5.30 10.26
CA ILE A 152 -1.37 -4.12 9.40
C ILE A 152 -1.76 -4.52 7.98
N PHE A 153 -1.18 -5.59 7.46
CA PHE A 153 -1.50 -6.13 6.14
C PHE A 153 -0.98 -7.56 6.02
N GLU A 154 -1.84 -8.47 5.55
CA GLU A 154 -1.49 -9.85 5.29
C GLU A 154 -1.96 -10.26 3.88
N ILE A 155 -1.05 -10.89 3.12
CA ILE A 155 -1.41 -11.52 1.86
C ILE A 155 -1.94 -12.92 2.19
N GLN A 156 -3.23 -13.12 2.00
CA GLN A 156 -3.89 -14.38 2.32
C GLN A 156 -3.63 -15.43 1.24
N HIS A 157 -3.13 -16.58 1.65
CA HIS A 157 -2.93 -17.72 0.78
C HIS A 157 -3.78 -18.90 1.25
N THR A 158 -4.56 -19.50 0.36
CA THR A 158 -5.35 -20.69 0.66
C THR A 158 -4.81 -21.88 -0.15
N TYR A 159 -4.52 -22.98 0.54
CA TYR A 159 -4.21 -24.25 -0.11
C TYR A 159 -5.48 -25.08 -0.22
N THR A 160 -5.89 -25.41 -1.43
CA THR A 160 -6.97 -26.37 -1.69
C THR A 160 -6.39 -27.69 -2.17
N ALA A 161 -6.75 -28.81 -1.52
CA ALA A 161 -6.31 -30.13 -1.90
C ALA A 161 -6.75 -30.45 -3.34
N GLY A 162 -5.78 -30.67 -4.25
CA GLY A 162 -6.03 -30.98 -5.66
C GLY A 162 -5.39 -30.03 -6.67
N GLY A 163 -4.79 -28.95 -6.24
CA GLY A 163 -4.03 -28.02 -7.07
C GLY A 163 -3.54 -26.84 -6.26
N LEU A 164 -2.37 -26.32 -6.62
CA LEU A 164 -1.87 -25.05 -6.07
C LEU A 164 -2.71 -23.92 -6.66
N ILE A 165 -3.83 -23.61 -6.04
CA ILE A 165 -4.56 -22.37 -6.35
C ILE A 165 -4.19 -21.38 -5.24
N TYR A 166 -3.31 -20.46 -5.56
CA TYR A 166 -3.07 -19.29 -4.72
C TYR A 166 -4.21 -18.31 -4.97
N THR A 167 -5.23 -18.35 -4.15
CA THR A 167 -6.24 -17.30 -4.11
C THR A 167 -5.85 -16.34 -3.00
N SER A 168 -5.42 -15.13 -3.37
CA SER A 168 -5.43 -14.00 -2.45
C SER A 168 -6.90 -13.57 -2.30
N ASN A 169 -7.46 -13.72 -1.13
CA ASN A 169 -8.69 -13.04 -0.75
C ASN A 169 -8.32 -11.72 -0.12
#